data_9106e0311bde13f15b4de2d18f86cb2d
#
_entry.id   9106e0311bde13f15b4de2d18f86cb2d
#
_cell.length_a   1.000
_cell.length_b   1.000
_cell.length_c   1.000
_cell.angle_alpha   90.00
_cell.angle_beta   90.00
_cell.angle_gamma   90.00
#
_symmetry.space_group_name_H-M   'P 1'
#
loop_
_entity.id
_entity.type
_entity.pdbx_description
1 polymer ?
#
loop_
_entity_poly.entity_id
_entity_poly.type
_entity_poly.pdbx_seq_one_letter_code
_entity_poly.pdbx_strand_id
1 'polypeptide(L)'
;VDMAISGLNKSDLILLAARPGMGKTSFALNVALNVAKAVHKTVAVFSLEMSREQLATRLLSSEACVENYRLKTGSLRETDWEKIAGAATILNKVDIRIDDNPMLSVADMNAKCRRIDSLGLVVIDYLQLMTSASGGRSGENRQQVVSEMSRMLKVMAKELNVPVICLSQLSRANEKRDDKRPMLSDLRESGAIEQDADIVMFLYRDDYYNCLLYTSDA
;
A
#
# COMPACT_ATOMS: atom_id res chain seq x y z
N VAL A 1 11.02 10.37 3.80
CA VAL A 1 9.63 10.26 4.27
C VAL A 1 9.53 10.80 5.68
N ASP A 2 10.29 10.28 6.64
CA ASP A 2 10.20 10.65 8.06
C ASP A 2 10.36 12.16 8.31
N MET A 3 11.28 12.81 7.62
CA MET A 3 11.44 14.28 7.72
C MET A 3 10.24 15.07 7.19
N ALA A 4 9.49 14.51 6.20
CA ALA A 4 8.35 15.19 5.60
C ALA A 4 7.05 15.03 6.39
N ILE A 5 6.88 13.89 7.10
CA ILE A 5 5.63 13.57 7.82
C ILE A 5 5.84 13.46 9.34
N SER A 6 7.02 13.82 9.85
CA SER A 6 7.38 13.68 11.27
C SER A 6 7.25 12.25 11.82
N GLY A 7 7.46 11.26 10.95
CA GLY A 7 7.32 9.83 11.25
C GLY A 7 5.90 9.30 11.12
N LEU A 8 5.74 7.99 11.39
CA LEU A 8 4.44 7.32 11.44
C LEU A 8 3.95 7.38 12.90
N ASN A 9 3.03 8.29 13.18
CA ASN A 9 2.51 8.46 14.54
C ASN A 9 1.41 7.44 14.84
N LYS A 10 1.28 7.10 16.12
CA LYS A 10 0.20 6.22 16.58
C LYS A 10 -1.16 6.87 16.30
N SER A 11 -2.14 6.04 15.96
CA SER A 11 -3.52 6.46 15.67
C SER A 11 -3.71 7.30 14.40
N ASP A 12 -2.64 7.52 13.60
CA ASP A 12 -2.76 8.22 12.32
C ASP A 12 -3.32 7.29 11.24
N LEU A 13 -4.28 7.84 10.48
CA LEU A 13 -4.71 7.29 9.21
C LEU A 13 -3.96 8.00 8.08
N ILE A 14 -3.14 7.26 7.37
CA ILE A 14 -2.30 7.76 6.28
C ILE A 14 -2.83 7.25 4.96
N LEU A 15 -3.20 8.15 4.08
CA LEU A 15 -3.63 7.80 2.73
C LEU A 15 -2.44 7.91 1.78
N LEU A 16 -2.10 6.81 1.11
CA LEU A 16 -1.09 6.76 0.06
C LEU A 16 -1.77 6.59 -1.29
N ALA A 17 -1.80 7.63 -2.09
CA ALA A 17 -2.50 7.65 -3.36
C ALA A 17 -1.56 7.72 -4.55
N ALA A 18 -1.86 6.95 -5.60
CA ALA A 18 -1.10 6.95 -6.84
C ALA A 18 -1.93 6.47 -8.03
N ARG A 19 -1.48 6.81 -9.24
CA ARG A 19 -1.95 6.14 -10.46
C ARG A 19 -1.41 4.70 -10.52
N PRO A 20 -2.10 3.79 -11.25
CA PRO A 20 -1.57 2.45 -11.50
C PRO A 20 -0.14 2.50 -12.08
N GLY A 21 0.70 1.54 -11.71
CA GLY A 21 2.08 1.47 -12.20
C GLY A 21 3.09 2.41 -11.52
N MET A 22 2.66 3.34 -10.66
CA MET A 22 3.57 4.29 -9.96
C MET A 22 4.35 3.67 -8.79
N GLY A 23 4.10 2.40 -8.46
CA GLY A 23 4.83 1.70 -7.40
C GLY A 23 4.21 1.82 -6.00
N LYS A 24 2.92 2.16 -5.89
CA LYS A 24 2.18 2.32 -4.63
C LYS A 24 2.38 1.15 -3.66
N THR A 25 2.05 -0.07 -4.09
CA THR A 25 2.19 -1.29 -3.29
C THR A 25 3.64 -1.57 -2.91
N SER A 26 4.59 -1.37 -3.85
CA SER A 26 6.02 -1.56 -3.58
C SER A 26 6.54 -0.58 -2.53
N PHE A 27 6.12 0.68 -2.59
CA PHE A 27 6.47 1.68 -1.58
C PHE A 27 5.92 1.28 -0.19
N ALA A 28 4.64 0.91 -0.12
CA ALA A 28 4.00 0.51 1.14
C ALA A 28 4.65 -0.74 1.75
N LEU A 29 5.01 -1.74 0.92
CA LEU A 29 5.73 -2.94 1.37
C LEU A 29 7.13 -2.62 1.89
N ASN A 30 7.86 -1.68 1.26
CA ASN A 30 9.16 -1.24 1.76
C ASN A 30 9.04 -0.51 3.12
N VAL A 31 8.01 0.32 3.28
CA VAL A 31 7.70 0.94 4.58
C VAL A 31 7.39 -0.13 5.62
N ALA A 32 6.52 -1.10 5.28
CA ALA A 32 6.17 -2.22 6.14
C ALA A 32 7.39 -3.02 6.62
N LEU A 33 8.29 -3.35 5.68
CA LEU A 33 9.51 -4.08 5.98
C LEU A 33 10.46 -3.27 6.87
N ASN A 34 10.65 -1.98 6.57
CA ASN A 34 11.52 -1.11 7.37
C ASN A 34 10.97 -0.92 8.80
N VAL A 35 9.66 -0.77 8.96
CA VAL A 35 9.02 -0.71 10.28
C VAL A 35 9.23 -2.01 11.04
N ALA A 36 8.97 -3.18 10.42
CA ALA A 36 9.16 -4.48 11.05
C ALA A 36 10.60 -4.70 11.51
N LYS A 37 11.59 -4.27 10.71
CA LYS A 37 13.02 -4.32 11.06
C LYS A 37 13.40 -3.37 12.18
N ALA A 38 12.92 -2.12 12.13
CA ALA A 38 13.39 -1.06 13.03
C ALA A 38 12.78 -1.17 14.44
N VAL A 39 11.49 -1.51 14.53
CA VAL A 39 10.78 -1.51 15.82
C VAL A 39 10.51 -2.90 16.37
N HIS A 40 10.84 -3.96 15.64
CA HIS A 40 10.63 -5.36 16.01
C HIS A 40 9.18 -5.66 16.44
N LYS A 41 8.23 -5.06 15.72
CA LYS A 41 6.80 -5.26 15.91
C LYS A 41 6.19 -5.91 14.68
N THR A 42 5.05 -6.56 14.89
CA THR A 42 4.27 -7.16 13.81
C THR A 42 3.69 -6.08 12.89
N VAL A 43 3.81 -6.28 11.59
CA VAL A 43 3.11 -5.48 10.58
C VAL A 43 2.03 -6.33 9.93
N ALA A 44 0.78 -5.86 9.99
CA ALA A 44 -0.33 -6.51 9.31
C ALA A 44 -0.54 -5.88 7.92
N VAL A 45 -0.59 -6.71 6.87
CA VAL A 45 -0.82 -6.28 5.48
C VAL A 45 -2.07 -6.98 4.97
N PHE A 46 -3.10 -6.21 4.66
CA PHE A 46 -4.32 -6.69 4.02
C PHE A 46 -4.27 -6.33 2.53
N SER A 47 -4.24 -7.35 1.68
CA SER A 47 -4.15 -7.19 0.23
C SER A 47 -5.42 -7.73 -0.43
N LEU A 48 -6.20 -6.83 -1.01
CA LEU A 48 -7.43 -7.18 -1.71
C LEU A 48 -7.21 -7.37 -3.22
N GLU A 49 -6.03 -6.98 -3.73
CA GLU A 49 -5.70 -7.04 -5.16
C GLU A 49 -4.70 -8.16 -5.48
N MET A 50 -3.71 -8.35 -4.62
CA MET A 50 -2.57 -9.24 -4.89
C MET A 50 -2.53 -10.41 -3.91
N SER A 51 -2.15 -11.59 -4.42
CA SER A 51 -1.96 -12.75 -3.55
C SER A 51 -0.75 -12.59 -2.63
N ARG A 52 -0.77 -13.34 -1.55
CA ARG A 52 0.28 -13.42 -0.54
C ARG A 52 1.64 -13.81 -1.15
N GLU A 53 1.64 -14.74 -2.11
CA GLU A 53 2.84 -15.19 -2.80
C GLU A 53 3.44 -14.05 -3.66
N GLN A 54 2.58 -13.27 -4.33
CA GLN A 54 3.03 -12.12 -5.13
C GLN A 54 3.67 -11.04 -4.27
N LEU A 55 3.09 -10.76 -3.09
CA LEU A 55 3.64 -9.78 -2.15
C LEU A 55 4.94 -10.28 -1.52
N ALA A 56 5.01 -11.56 -1.13
CA ALA A 56 6.24 -12.18 -0.60
C ALA A 56 7.38 -12.13 -1.64
N THR A 57 7.07 -12.44 -2.91
CA THR A 57 8.05 -12.32 -4.00
C THR A 57 8.53 -10.89 -4.19
N ARG A 58 7.67 -9.89 -4.06
CA ARG A 58 8.06 -8.47 -4.13
C ARG A 58 8.94 -8.06 -2.94
N LEU A 59 8.61 -8.50 -1.73
CA LEU A 59 9.45 -8.26 -0.56
C LEU A 59 10.84 -8.88 -0.74
N LEU A 60 10.90 -10.12 -1.20
CA LEU A 60 12.16 -10.82 -1.47
C LEU A 60 12.98 -10.12 -2.56
N SER A 61 12.34 -9.73 -3.66
CA SER A 61 12.96 -8.98 -4.76
C SER A 61 13.56 -7.66 -4.28
N SER A 62 12.82 -6.92 -3.48
CA SER A 62 13.24 -5.64 -2.94
C SER A 62 14.41 -5.79 -1.97
N GLU A 63 14.35 -6.75 -1.04
CA GLU A 63 15.40 -6.97 -0.04
C GLU A 63 16.68 -7.53 -0.65
N ALA A 64 16.55 -8.44 -1.65
CA ALA A 64 17.68 -9.03 -2.35
C ALA A 64 18.30 -8.08 -3.40
N CYS A 65 17.64 -6.97 -3.74
CA CYS A 65 18.00 -6.14 -4.90
C CYS A 65 18.11 -6.96 -6.19
N VAL A 66 17.19 -7.92 -6.39
CA VAL A 66 17.08 -8.76 -7.59
C VAL A 66 15.79 -8.44 -8.30
N GLU A 67 15.83 -8.25 -9.61
CA GLU A 67 14.65 -7.91 -10.40
C GLU A 67 13.54 -8.97 -10.25
N ASN A 68 12.31 -8.50 -9.96
CA ASN A 68 11.15 -9.38 -9.79
C ASN A 68 10.88 -10.27 -11.02
N TYR A 69 11.20 -9.78 -12.22
CA TYR A 69 11.11 -10.57 -13.45
C TYR A 69 11.99 -11.81 -13.40
N ARG A 70 13.25 -11.69 -12.93
CA ARG A 70 14.19 -12.82 -12.81
C ARG A 70 13.72 -13.86 -11.81
N LEU A 71 13.15 -13.42 -10.68
CA LEU A 71 12.55 -14.34 -9.69
C LEU A 71 11.38 -15.12 -10.28
N LYS A 72 10.53 -14.46 -11.07
CA LYS A 72 9.36 -15.09 -11.68
C LYS A 72 9.70 -16.06 -12.82
N THR A 73 10.71 -15.73 -13.61
CA THR A 73 11.11 -16.54 -14.79
C THR A 73 12.16 -17.59 -14.47
N GLY A 74 12.75 -17.55 -13.26
CA GLY A 74 13.86 -18.44 -12.90
C GLY A 74 15.19 -18.08 -13.56
N SER A 75 15.28 -16.94 -14.28
CA SER A 75 16.49 -16.49 -14.98
C SER A 75 17.49 -15.85 -14.00
N LEU A 76 17.85 -16.59 -12.95
CA LEU A 76 18.72 -16.14 -11.87
C LEU A 76 20.20 -16.42 -12.21
N ARG A 77 21.07 -15.47 -11.89
CA ARG A 77 22.52 -15.63 -11.93
C ARG A 77 23.00 -16.26 -10.62
N GLU A 78 24.19 -16.81 -10.62
CA GLU A 78 24.80 -17.40 -9.41
C GLU A 78 24.86 -16.38 -8.26
N THR A 79 25.25 -15.13 -8.55
CA THR A 79 25.28 -14.03 -7.58
C THR A 79 23.89 -13.63 -7.07
N ASP A 80 22.82 -13.90 -7.81
CA ASP A 80 21.46 -13.60 -7.39
C ASP A 80 21.00 -14.58 -6.30
N TRP A 81 21.46 -15.85 -6.36
CA TRP A 81 21.15 -16.86 -5.34
C TRP A 81 21.70 -16.50 -3.96
N GLU A 82 22.93 -15.99 -3.89
CA GLU A 82 23.54 -15.53 -2.63
C GLU A 82 22.75 -14.38 -2.02
N LYS A 83 22.35 -13.39 -2.84
CA LYS A 83 21.54 -12.25 -2.41
C LYS A 83 20.17 -12.69 -1.91
N ILE A 84 19.52 -13.63 -2.63
CA ILE A 84 18.22 -14.19 -2.25
C ILE A 84 18.32 -14.94 -0.91
N ALA A 85 19.35 -15.74 -0.70
CA ALA A 85 19.56 -16.45 0.56
C ALA A 85 19.78 -15.48 1.73
N GLY A 86 20.58 -14.41 1.51
CA GLY A 86 20.76 -13.35 2.49
C GLY A 86 19.46 -12.64 2.83
N ALA A 87 18.68 -12.25 1.81
CA ALA A 87 17.39 -11.60 1.98
C ALA A 87 16.37 -12.49 2.71
N ALA A 88 16.30 -13.78 2.36
CA ALA A 88 15.45 -14.74 3.05
C ALA A 88 15.79 -14.85 4.54
N THR A 89 17.07 -14.83 4.89
CA THR A 89 17.52 -14.84 6.28
C THR A 89 17.05 -13.61 7.04
N ILE A 90 17.03 -12.43 6.40
CA ILE A 90 16.52 -11.19 7.00
C ILE A 90 15.00 -11.24 7.14
N LEU A 91 14.29 -11.65 6.08
CA LEU A 91 12.83 -11.73 6.08
C LEU A 91 12.28 -12.73 7.10
N ASN A 92 12.99 -13.81 7.39
CA ASN A 92 12.61 -14.78 8.43
C ASN A 92 12.70 -14.21 9.87
N LYS A 93 13.38 -13.08 10.07
CA LYS A 93 13.52 -12.44 11.39
C LYS A 93 12.46 -11.35 11.65
N VAL A 94 11.66 -11.00 10.66
CA VAL A 94 10.62 -9.98 10.77
C VAL A 94 9.24 -10.62 10.80
N ASP A 95 8.31 -10.05 11.56
CA ASP A 95 6.91 -10.51 11.61
C ASP A 95 6.04 -9.61 10.72
N ILE A 96 5.87 -10.02 9.47
CA ILE A 96 4.92 -9.41 8.52
C ILE A 96 3.83 -10.43 8.21
N ARG A 97 2.60 -10.14 8.61
CA ARG A 97 1.43 -11.00 8.40
C ARG A 97 0.61 -10.50 7.23
N ILE A 98 0.54 -11.29 6.18
CA ILE A 98 -0.19 -10.95 4.96
C ILE A 98 -1.50 -11.74 4.92
N ASP A 99 -2.61 -11.01 4.79
CA ASP A 99 -3.93 -11.57 4.55
C ASP A 99 -4.42 -11.10 3.17
N ASP A 100 -4.64 -12.04 2.27
CA ASP A 100 -5.04 -11.81 0.88
C ASP A 100 -6.50 -12.18 0.58
N ASN A 101 -7.32 -12.24 1.63
CA ASN A 101 -8.76 -12.47 1.45
C ASN A 101 -9.46 -11.20 0.91
N PRO A 102 -9.99 -11.23 -0.33
CA PRO A 102 -10.59 -10.06 -0.95
C PRO A 102 -11.94 -9.64 -0.37
N MET A 103 -12.54 -10.48 0.49
CA MET A 103 -13.88 -10.26 1.07
C MET A 103 -13.84 -9.67 2.49
N LEU A 104 -12.67 -9.25 2.99
CA LEU A 104 -12.55 -8.70 4.34
C LEU A 104 -13.21 -7.32 4.45
N SER A 105 -14.04 -7.16 5.46
CA SER A 105 -14.51 -5.86 5.93
C SER A 105 -13.49 -5.16 6.85
N VAL A 106 -13.63 -3.86 7.08
CA VAL A 106 -12.81 -3.13 8.06
C VAL A 106 -12.99 -3.71 9.46
N ALA A 107 -14.19 -4.16 9.81
CA ALA A 107 -14.47 -4.79 11.10
C ALA A 107 -13.71 -6.13 11.26
N ASP A 108 -13.64 -6.93 10.19
CA ASP A 108 -12.87 -8.20 10.21
C ASP A 108 -11.37 -7.93 10.34
N MET A 109 -10.85 -6.92 9.62
CA MET A 109 -9.45 -6.50 9.72
C MET A 109 -9.13 -6.04 11.15
N ASN A 110 -9.99 -5.22 11.76
CA ASN A 110 -9.84 -4.75 13.13
C ASN A 110 -9.85 -5.94 14.13
N ALA A 111 -10.79 -6.87 13.98
CA ALA A 111 -10.87 -8.06 14.83
C ALA A 111 -9.62 -8.95 14.75
N LYS A 112 -9.03 -9.10 13.53
CA LYS A 112 -7.76 -9.81 13.33
C LYS A 112 -6.60 -9.08 13.97
N CYS A 113 -6.50 -7.76 13.80
CA CYS A 113 -5.44 -6.93 14.37
C CYS A 113 -5.44 -6.93 15.89
N ARG A 114 -6.61 -6.94 16.54
CA ARG A 114 -6.73 -7.01 18.02
C ARG A 114 -6.16 -8.28 18.62
N ARG A 115 -5.95 -9.34 17.84
CA ARG A 115 -5.35 -10.61 18.27
C ARG A 115 -3.82 -10.62 18.13
N ILE A 116 -3.23 -9.52 17.71
CA ILE A 116 -1.79 -9.37 17.52
C ILE A 116 -1.23 -8.57 18.70
N ASP A 117 -0.48 -9.21 19.59
CA ASP A 117 -0.01 -8.59 20.83
C ASP A 117 0.96 -7.43 20.62
N SER A 118 1.79 -7.48 19.59
CA SER A 118 2.83 -6.46 19.31
C SER A 118 2.66 -5.80 17.95
N LEU A 119 1.41 -5.43 17.60
CA LEU A 119 1.12 -4.74 16.35
C LEU A 119 1.82 -3.37 16.30
N GLY A 120 2.49 -3.06 15.18
CA GLY A 120 3.21 -1.81 14.97
C GLY A 120 2.70 -0.96 13.81
N LEU A 121 2.12 -1.60 12.79
CA LEU A 121 1.61 -0.93 11.60
C LEU A 121 0.56 -1.81 10.93
N VAL A 122 -0.43 -1.17 10.32
CA VAL A 122 -1.40 -1.81 9.42
C VAL A 122 -1.28 -1.20 8.03
N VAL A 123 -1.22 -2.03 6.99
CA VAL A 123 -1.24 -1.62 5.58
C VAL A 123 -2.43 -2.27 4.89
N ILE A 124 -3.22 -1.49 4.15
CA ILE A 124 -4.42 -1.95 3.43
C ILE A 124 -4.30 -1.57 1.96
N ASP A 125 -4.23 -2.57 1.07
CA ASP A 125 -4.12 -2.41 -0.38
C ASP A 125 -5.33 -3.06 -1.07
N TYR A 126 -6.24 -2.34 -1.60
CA TYR A 126 -6.56 -0.93 -1.62
C TYR A 126 -8.08 -0.72 -1.45
N LEU A 127 -8.46 0.46 -1.02
CA LEU A 127 -9.79 0.79 -0.52
C LEU A 127 -10.93 0.60 -1.52
N GLN A 128 -10.71 0.91 -2.81
CA GLN A 128 -11.76 0.85 -3.82
C GLN A 128 -12.28 -0.57 -4.11
N LEU A 129 -11.53 -1.63 -3.78
CA LEU A 129 -12.00 -3.02 -3.92
C LEU A 129 -13.00 -3.40 -2.84
N MET A 130 -12.87 -2.84 -1.64
CA MET A 130 -13.82 -3.09 -0.55
C MET A 130 -15.23 -2.60 -0.89
N THR A 131 -15.35 -1.49 -1.67
CA THR A 131 -16.65 -0.95 -2.10
C THR A 131 -17.35 -1.84 -3.11
N SER A 132 -16.60 -2.60 -3.92
CA SER A 132 -17.15 -3.50 -4.93
C SER A 132 -17.78 -4.75 -4.31
N ALA A 133 -17.28 -5.20 -3.16
CA ALA A 133 -17.79 -6.37 -2.45
C ALA A 133 -19.14 -6.11 -1.75
N SER A 134 -19.48 -4.86 -1.43
CA SER A 134 -20.70 -4.50 -0.72
C SER A 134 -21.96 -4.33 -1.61
N GLY A 135 -21.87 -4.61 -2.93
CA GLY A 135 -23.04 -4.77 -3.80
C GLY A 135 -23.87 -3.51 -4.10
N GLY A 136 -23.36 -2.32 -3.86
CA GLY A 136 -24.06 -1.03 -4.04
C GLY A 136 -24.29 -0.68 -5.52
N ARG A 137 -25.55 -0.67 -5.91
CA ARG A 137 -26.04 -0.30 -7.25
C ARG A 137 -26.33 1.20 -7.30
N SER A 138 -25.40 2.07 -7.52
CA SER A 138 -25.61 3.47 -7.98
C SER A 138 -24.47 4.37 -7.48
N GLY A 139 -24.06 5.37 -8.24
CA GLY A 139 -22.90 6.23 -7.92
C GLY A 139 -23.01 7.00 -6.61
N GLU A 140 -24.21 7.39 -6.18
CA GLU A 140 -24.45 8.05 -4.88
C GLU A 140 -24.17 7.12 -3.70
N ASN A 141 -24.50 5.83 -3.85
CA ASN A 141 -24.27 4.83 -2.80
C ASN A 141 -22.78 4.54 -2.61
N ARG A 142 -21.96 4.69 -3.66
CA ARG A 142 -20.51 4.45 -3.60
C ARG A 142 -19.75 5.48 -2.76
N GLN A 143 -20.10 6.76 -2.88
CA GLN A 143 -19.49 7.80 -2.06
C GLN A 143 -19.82 7.64 -0.56
N GLN A 144 -21.05 7.24 -0.24
CA GLN A 144 -21.45 6.98 1.13
C GLN A 144 -20.68 5.79 1.73
N VAL A 145 -20.55 4.69 0.96
CA VAL A 145 -19.79 3.51 1.38
C VAL A 145 -18.33 3.87 1.63
N VAL A 146 -17.69 4.63 0.72
CA VAL A 146 -16.31 5.08 0.90
C VAL A 146 -16.16 5.96 2.14
N SER A 147 -17.12 6.85 2.40
CA SER A 147 -17.12 7.72 3.57
C SER A 147 -17.22 6.92 4.88
N GLU A 148 -18.13 5.95 4.93
CA GLU A 148 -18.28 5.08 6.09
C GLU A 148 -17.01 4.26 6.36
N MET A 149 -16.42 3.69 5.30
CA MET A 149 -15.18 2.91 5.40
C MET A 149 -14.00 3.76 5.88
N SER A 150 -13.86 4.99 5.37
CA SER A 150 -12.86 5.94 5.79
C SER A 150 -12.94 6.21 7.29
N ARG A 151 -14.15 6.53 7.76
CA ARG A 151 -14.42 6.74 9.17
C ARG A 151 -14.09 5.50 10.02
N MET A 152 -14.47 4.32 9.55
CA MET A 152 -14.15 3.04 10.24
C MET A 152 -12.64 2.80 10.31
N LEU A 153 -11.89 3.11 9.26
CA LEU A 153 -10.43 3.00 9.25
C LEU A 153 -9.78 3.97 10.25
N LYS A 154 -10.30 5.20 10.36
CA LYS A 154 -9.82 6.16 11.37
C LYS A 154 -10.13 5.68 12.79
N VAL A 155 -11.32 5.12 13.03
CA VAL A 155 -11.67 4.51 14.32
C VAL A 155 -10.74 3.34 14.62
N MET A 156 -10.49 2.46 13.65
CA MET A 156 -9.57 1.33 13.79
C MET A 156 -8.15 1.79 14.17
N ALA A 157 -7.60 2.83 13.52
CA ALA A 157 -6.29 3.37 13.86
C ALA A 157 -6.23 3.86 15.31
N LYS A 158 -7.28 4.53 15.78
CA LYS A 158 -7.38 5.02 17.16
C LYS A 158 -7.51 3.87 18.16
N GLU A 159 -8.38 2.89 17.90
CA GLU A 159 -8.60 1.75 18.80
C GLU A 159 -7.37 0.87 18.95
N LEU A 160 -6.67 0.60 17.85
CA LEU A 160 -5.44 -0.19 17.85
C LEU A 160 -4.22 0.59 18.35
N ASN A 161 -4.32 1.93 18.39
CA ASN A 161 -3.23 2.85 18.74
C ASN A 161 -1.95 2.59 17.92
N VAL A 162 -2.12 2.34 16.61
CA VAL A 162 -1.05 2.14 15.62
C VAL A 162 -1.36 2.95 14.36
N PRO A 163 -0.34 3.33 13.56
CA PRO A 163 -0.56 3.92 12.25
C PRO A 163 -1.25 2.91 11.31
N VAL A 164 -2.16 3.43 10.48
CA VAL A 164 -2.82 2.68 9.41
C VAL A 164 -2.51 3.37 8.09
N ILE A 165 -1.83 2.67 7.18
CA ILE A 165 -1.59 3.13 5.81
C ILE A 165 -2.63 2.49 4.90
N CYS A 166 -3.48 3.32 4.33
CA CYS A 166 -4.48 2.90 3.36
C CYS A 166 -4.07 3.34 1.95
N LEU A 167 -4.01 2.39 1.03
CA LEU A 167 -3.65 2.66 -0.35
C LEU A 167 -4.90 3.05 -1.16
N SER A 168 -4.78 4.07 -2.01
CA SER A 168 -5.85 4.55 -2.87
C SER A 168 -5.38 4.73 -4.30
N GLN A 169 -6.26 4.48 -5.24
CA GLN A 169 -6.00 4.73 -6.65
C GLN A 169 -6.56 6.09 -7.05
N LEU A 170 -5.74 6.90 -7.72
CA LEU A 170 -6.16 8.19 -8.25
C LEU A 170 -7.05 8.05 -9.50
N SER A 171 -7.98 8.97 -9.67
CA SER A 171 -8.79 9.08 -10.89
C SER A 171 -7.92 9.42 -12.10
N ARG A 172 -8.48 9.21 -13.32
CA ARG A 172 -7.77 9.56 -14.57
C ARG A 172 -7.79 11.06 -14.87
N ALA A 173 -8.36 11.90 -13.99
CA ALA A 173 -8.53 13.32 -14.25
C ALA A 173 -7.18 14.07 -14.35
N ASN A 174 -6.18 13.64 -13.58
CA ASN A 174 -4.84 14.22 -13.64
C ASN A 174 -4.15 14.04 -15.00
N GLU A 175 -4.45 12.96 -15.76
CA GLU A 175 -3.84 12.68 -17.06
C GLU A 175 -4.28 13.68 -18.15
N LYS A 176 -5.42 14.36 -17.93
CA LYS A 176 -5.99 15.35 -18.88
C LYS A 176 -5.46 16.77 -18.66
N ARG A 177 -4.68 17.01 -17.61
CA ARG A 177 -4.10 18.31 -17.30
C ARG A 177 -2.71 18.42 -17.90
N ASP A 178 -2.25 19.65 -18.14
CA ASP A 178 -0.87 19.94 -18.55
C ASP A 178 0.10 19.56 -17.43
N ASP A 179 -0.17 20.00 -16.20
CA ASP A 179 0.51 19.50 -15.01
C ASP A 179 -0.18 18.22 -14.51
N LYS A 180 0.50 17.09 -14.69
CA LYS A 180 0.03 15.75 -14.32
C LYS A 180 0.30 15.39 -12.85
N ARG A 181 0.87 16.32 -12.07
CA ARG A 181 1.09 16.12 -10.63
C ARG A 181 -0.23 15.89 -9.90
N PRO A 182 -0.31 14.89 -9.05
CA PRO A 182 -1.52 14.62 -8.27
C PRO A 182 -1.91 15.77 -7.36
N MET A 183 -3.21 15.98 -7.22
CA MET A 183 -3.82 16.95 -6.29
C MET A 183 -4.92 16.25 -5.49
N LEU A 184 -5.34 16.84 -4.38
CA LEU A 184 -6.43 16.32 -3.55
C LEU A 184 -7.74 16.09 -4.33
N SER A 185 -8.04 16.96 -5.29
CA SER A 185 -9.21 16.80 -6.16
C SER A 185 -9.19 15.53 -7.04
N ASP A 186 -8.04 14.89 -7.21
CA ASP A 186 -7.91 13.63 -7.95
C ASP A 186 -8.36 12.40 -7.14
N LEU A 187 -8.59 12.59 -5.83
CA LEU A 187 -9.21 11.63 -4.93
C LEU A 187 -10.75 11.56 -5.06
N ARG A 188 -11.32 11.98 -6.16
CA ARG A 188 -12.76 12.27 -6.40
C ARG A 188 -13.75 11.21 -5.90
N GLU A 189 -13.40 9.94 -5.94
CA GLU A 189 -14.24 8.87 -5.38
C GLU A 189 -13.93 8.60 -3.90
N SER A 190 -12.91 9.29 -3.37
CA SER A 190 -12.36 9.13 -2.03
C SER A 190 -12.34 10.46 -1.26
N GLY A 191 -13.12 11.47 -1.67
CA GLY A 191 -13.14 12.80 -1.03
C GLY A 191 -13.47 12.79 0.46
N ALA A 192 -14.23 11.78 0.91
CA ALA A 192 -14.48 11.57 2.33
C ALA A 192 -13.23 11.08 3.08
N ILE A 193 -12.34 10.32 2.42
CA ILE A 193 -11.10 9.81 3.04
C ILE A 193 -10.13 10.95 3.30
N GLU A 194 -10.12 11.97 2.43
CA GLU A 194 -9.34 13.19 2.64
C GLU A 194 -9.69 13.89 3.97
N GLN A 195 -10.97 13.88 4.35
CA GLN A 195 -11.43 14.50 5.59
C GLN A 195 -11.07 13.70 6.85
N ASP A 196 -11.01 12.38 6.74
CA ASP A 196 -10.72 11.49 7.87
C ASP A 196 -9.22 11.18 8.01
N ALA A 197 -8.44 11.29 6.92
CA ALA A 197 -7.00 11.04 6.92
C ALA A 197 -6.24 12.18 7.63
N ASP A 198 -5.26 11.81 8.46
CA ASP A 198 -4.35 12.77 9.08
C ASP A 198 -3.25 13.20 8.12
N ILE A 199 -2.84 12.29 7.22
CA ILE A 199 -1.79 12.53 6.24
C ILE A 199 -2.24 11.97 4.89
N VAL A 200 -2.07 12.78 3.83
CA VAL A 200 -2.26 12.34 2.45
C VAL A 200 -0.92 12.43 1.71
N MET A 201 -0.48 11.31 1.17
CA MET A 201 0.74 11.20 0.37
C MET A 201 0.42 10.84 -1.07
N PHE A 202 1.07 11.51 -2.01
CA PHE A 202 0.97 11.19 -3.43
C PHE A 202 2.30 10.64 -3.94
N LEU A 203 2.24 9.52 -4.68
CA LEU A 203 3.38 9.04 -5.46
C LEU A 203 3.24 9.48 -6.91
N TYR A 204 4.30 10.11 -7.41
CA TYR A 204 4.37 10.61 -8.76
C TYR A 204 5.76 10.32 -9.36
N ARG A 205 5.79 9.96 -10.64
CA ARG A 205 7.00 9.72 -11.41
C ARG A 205 6.90 10.49 -12.72
N ASP A 206 7.77 11.47 -12.92
CA ASP A 206 7.85 12.25 -14.16
C ASP A 206 8.11 11.37 -15.39
N ASP A 207 9.02 10.40 -15.27
CA ASP A 207 9.42 9.51 -16.37
C ASP A 207 8.25 8.70 -16.95
N TYR A 208 7.22 8.42 -16.14
CA TYR A 208 6.04 7.69 -16.58
C TYR A 208 5.22 8.46 -17.62
N TYR A 209 5.23 9.78 -17.55
CA TYR A 209 4.47 10.67 -18.45
C TYR A 209 5.33 11.23 -19.59
N ASN A 210 6.65 11.26 -19.41
CA ASN A 210 7.61 11.78 -20.38
C ASN A 210 8.28 10.63 -21.17
N CYS A 211 7.49 9.71 -21.70
CA CYS A 211 7.94 8.50 -22.42
C CYS A 211 8.66 8.80 -23.77
N LEU A 212 9.12 10.03 -24.00
CA LEU A 212 9.84 10.44 -25.23
C LEU A 212 11.35 10.11 -25.20
N LEU A 213 11.88 9.53 -24.11
CA LEU A 213 13.31 9.25 -23.97
C LEU A 213 13.74 7.84 -24.41
N TYR A 214 12.82 6.98 -24.86
CA TYR A 214 13.16 5.60 -25.25
C TYR A 214 12.94 5.26 -26.73
N THR A 215 12.74 6.24 -27.61
CA THR A 215 12.54 6.01 -29.05
C THR A 215 13.59 6.65 -29.95
N SER A 216 14.72 7.07 -29.40
CA SER A 216 15.83 7.53 -30.24
C SER A 216 17.10 6.76 -29.90
N ASP A 217 17.16 5.49 -30.29
CA ASP A 217 18.40 4.76 -30.63
C ASP A 217 18.01 3.29 -30.87
N ALA A 218 17.48 3.03 -32.06
CA ALA A 218 17.41 1.71 -32.67
C ALA A 218 17.79 1.84 -34.15
#